data_fd8c55fec93d4baa7ff2186d0965d028
#
_entry.id   fd8c55fec93d4baa7ff2186d0965d028
#
_cell.length_a   1.000
_cell.length_b   1.000
_cell.length_c   1.000
_cell.angle_alpha   90.00
_cell.angle_beta   90.00
_cell.angle_gamma   90.00
#
_symmetry.space_group_name_H-M   'P 1'
#
loop_
_entity.id
_entity.type
_entity.pdbx_description
1 polymer ?
#
loop_
_entity_poly.entity_id
_entity_poly.type
_entity_poly.pdbx_seq_one_letter_code
_entity_poly.pdbx_strand_id
1 'polypeptide(L)'
;YMDFEMNMNNTKNKREGFKADLIAIGAIKYDTKTKKIEKFKSLIKPILTKTVYPHIEELTHITTEDLENAPTYESVMRSFKHWLGDFNEIDGIYTFGNLDLTCFKNTDRISSQKNNHPRFLNNIQNFFVDIKEKYLEYGVKCMNYISLTHLLELSNMKFSGDAHDPLYDAYNLHILDEILEKNQDVRNYLIIQDINKSPYNQIDDEIEAKIKDYEKYLYHKEGNYNIDDLSIDILSIVGRY
;
A
#
# COMPACT_ATOMS: atom_id res chain seq x y z
N TYR A 1 -4.65 -8.34 2.31
CA TYR A 1 -4.23 -6.98 1.99
C TYR A 1 -5.12 -6.01 2.74
N MET A 2 -4.56 -4.93 3.21
CA MET A 2 -5.27 -4.04 4.12
C MET A 2 -4.76 -2.61 3.96
N ASP A 3 -5.69 -1.67 4.14
CA ASP A 3 -5.43 -0.25 4.17
C ASP A 3 -6.27 0.43 5.26
N PHE A 4 -5.76 1.56 5.79
CA PHE A 4 -6.46 2.38 6.76
C PHE A 4 -6.58 3.83 6.27
N GLU A 5 -7.74 4.44 6.48
CA GLU A 5 -7.83 5.88 6.43
C GLU A 5 -7.60 6.49 7.81
N MET A 6 -6.89 7.61 7.82
CA MET A 6 -6.41 8.23 9.04
C MET A 6 -6.74 9.71 9.10
N ASN A 7 -7.35 10.13 10.20
CA ASN A 7 -7.54 11.56 10.49
C ASN A 7 -6.25 12.11 11.11
N MET A 8 -5.39 12.69 10.27
CA MET A 8 -4.07 13.18 10.66
C MET A 8 -4.01 14.70 10.63
N ASN A 9 -3.40 15.32 11.67
CA ASN A 9 -3.14 16.74 11.64
C ASN A 9 -2.00 17.09 10.68
N ASN A 10 -2.06 18.29 10.09
CA ASN A 10 -0.97 18.78 9.26
C ASN A 10 0.24 19.13 10.15
N THR A 11 1.35 18.40 9.99
CA THR A 11 2.56 18.48 10.82
C THR A 11 3.32 19.81 10.74
N LYS A 12 2.87 20.78 9.91
CA LYS A 12 3.48 22.12 9.88
C LYS A 12 3.39 22.84 11.22
N ASN A 13 2.49 22.44 12.10
CA ASN A 13 2.33 23.01 13.42
C ASN A 13 3.08 22.20 14.48
N LYS A 14 4.39 22.41 14.62
CA LYS A 14 5.28 21.67 15.55
C LYS A 14 4.85 21.68 17.02
N ARG A 15 3.94 22.59 17.41
CA ARG A 15 3.46 22.73 18.81
C ARG A 15 2.45 21.67 19.22
N GLU A 16 1.70 21.08 18.28
CA GLU A 16 0.64 20.12 18.61
C GLU A 16 1.11 18.66 18.58
N GLY A 17 2.30 18.40 18.07
CA GLY A 17 2.78 17.04 17.85
C GLY A 17 1.99 16.31 16.72
N PHE A 18 2.46 15.14 16.34
CA PHE A 18 1.77 14.31 15.37
C PHE A 18 0.58 13.62 16.04
N LYS A 19 -0.61 13.83 15.50
CA LYS A 19 -1.83 13.14 15.91
C LYS A 19 -2.41 12.41 14.71
N ALA A 20 -2.71 11.15 14.86
CA ALA A 20 -3.38 10.34 13.87
C ALA A 20 -4.39 9.41 14.57
N ASP A 21 -5.63 9.45 14.11
CA ASP A 21 -6.68 8.51 14.49
C ASP A 21 -7.02 7.65 13.29
N LEU A 22 -7.20 6.36 13.50
CA LEU A 22 -7.81 5.49 12.49
C LEU A 22 -9.29 5.84 12.37
N ILE A 23 -9.77 6.12 11.17
CA ILE A 23 -11.16 6.49 10.87
C ILE A 23 -11.87 5.51 9.95
N ALA A 24 -11.14 4.70 9.21
CA ALA A 24 -11.69 3.61 8.41
C ALA A 24 -10.67 2.48 8.25
N ILE A 25 -11.16 1.28 8.00
CA ILE A 25 -10.39 0.10 7.62
C ILE A 25 -11.01 -0.54 6.40
N GLY A 26 -10.21 -0.90 5.43
CA GLY A 26 -10.54 -1.75 4.31
C GLY A 26 -9.58 -2.94 4.24
N ALA A 27 -10.11 -4.12 4.00
CA ALA A 27 -9.28 -5.30 3.83
C ALA A 27 -9.90 -6.30 2.87
N ILE A 28 -9.05 -7.03 2.19
CA ILE A 28 -9.43 -8.23 1.44
C ILE A 28 -8.67 -9.44 1.98
N LYS A 29 -9.35 -10.56 2.06
CA LYS A 29 -8.76 -11.87 2.34
C LYS A 29 -8.79 -12.68 1.05
N TYR A 30 -7.61 -12.98 0.53
CA TYR A 30 -7.42 -13.74 -0.70
C TYR A 30 -6.97 -15.16 -0.34
N ASP A 31 -7.77 -16.13 -0.72
CA ASP A 31 -7.42 -17.53 -0.57
C ASP A 31 -6.57 -17.98 -1.76
N THR A 32 -5.30 -18.29 -1.51
CA THR A 32 -4.34 -18.67 -2.56
C THR A 32 -4.69 -19.99 -3.27
N LYS A 33 -5.48 -20.86 -2.62
CA LYS A 33 -5.91 -22.16 -3.17
C LYS A 33 -7.17 -22.03 -4.02
N THR A 34 -8.21 -21.39 -3.47
CA THR A 34 -9.51 -21.27 -4.13
C THR A 34 -9.66 -20.04 -5.00
N LYS A 35 -8.73 -19.07 -4.89
CA LYS A 35 -8.74 -17.77 -5.56
C LYS A 35 -9.94 -16.89 -5.17
N LYS A 36 -10.59 -17.20 -4.07
CA LYS A 36 -11.71 -16.42 -3.54
C LYS A 36 -11.22 -15.17 -2.83
N ILE A 37 -11.98 -14.10 -2.97
CA ILE A 37 -11.78 -12.84 -2.25
C ILE A 37 -12.96 -12.61 -1.34
N GLU A 38 -12.68 -12.42 -0.05
CA GLU A 38 -13.62 -11.90 0.93
C GLU A 38 -13.25 -10.47 1.28
N LYS A 39 -14.25 -9.65 1.62
CA LYS A 39 -14.07 -8.21 1.83
C LYS A 39 -14.48 -7.83 3.25
N PHE A 40 -13.74 -6.92 3.85
CA PHE A 40 -14.07 -6.28 5.12
C PHE A 40 -13.92 -4.77 4.97
N LYS A 41 -14.92 -4.01 5.40
CA LYS A 41 -14.84 -2.54 5.44
C LYS A 41 -15.63 -2.02 6.64
N SER A 42 -15.07 -1.06 7.36
CA SER A 42 -15.76 -0.39 8.45
C SER A 42 -15.22 1.02 8.65
N LEU A 43 -16.09 1.96 8.97
CA LEU A 43 -15.69 3.20 9.63
C LEU A 43 -15.25 2.89 11.07
N ILE A 44 -14.42 3.78 11.65
CA ILE A 44 -13.91 3.68 13.02
C ILE A 44 -14.12 5.03 13.69
N LYS A 45 -14.80 5.02 14.83
CA LYS A 45 -14.96 6.23 15.65
C LYS A 45 -13.61 6.69 16.19
N PRO A 46 -13.14 7.93 15.89
CA PRO A 46 -11.84 8.39 16.34
C PRO A 46 -11.77 8.51 17.87
N ILE A 47 -10.57 8.31 18.42
CA ILE A 47 -10.33 8.29 19.88
C ILE A 47 -9.77 9.64 20.37
N LEU A 48 -8.94 10.28 19.56
CA LEU A 48 -8.19 11.49 19.93
C LEU A 48 -8.81 12.77 19.38
N THR A 49 -9.45 12.69 18.21
CA THR A 49 -10.01 13.84 17.51
C THR A 49 -11.53 13.83 17.58
N LYS A 50 -12.14 15.03 17.59
CA LYS A 50 -13.60 15.17 17.58
C LYS A 50 -14.16 15.42 16.19
N THR A 51 -13.33 15.99 15.32
CA THR A 51 -13.71 16.39 13.97
C THR A 51 -12.67 15.86 12.97
N VAL A 52 -13.11 15.58 11.77
CA VAL A 52 -12.22 15.26 10.66
C VAL A 52 -11.53 16.55 10.20
N TYR A 53 -10.24 16.46 9.90
CA TYR A 53 -9.51 17.60 9.35
C TYR A 53 -9.95 17.86 7.90
N PRO A 54 -10.18 19.12 7.47
CA PRO A 54 -10.73 19.41 6.15
C PRO A 54 -10.00 18.76 4.98
N HIS A 55 -8.66 18.71 5.03
CA HIS A 55 -7.86 18.07 3.99
C HIS A 55 -8.01 16.53 3.96
N ILE A 56 -8.38 15.90 5.09
CA ILE A 56 -8.68 14.46 5.15
C ILE A 56 -10.09 14.20 4.62
N GLU A 57 -11.05 15.05 4.98
CA GLU A 57 -12.41 14.99 4.44
C GLU A 57 -12.42 15.15 2.90
N GLU A 58 -11.64 16.10 2.38
CA GLU A 58 -11.47 16.29 0.94
C GLU A 58 -10.86 15.06 0.25
N LEU A 59 -9.91 14.39 0.92
CA LEU A 59 -9.18 13.25 0.38
C LEU A 59 -10.00 11.95 0.43
N THR A 60 -10.63 11.66 1.56
CA THR A 60 -11.28 10.38 1.85
C THR A 60 -12.79 10.42 1.68
N HIS A 61 -13.37 11.61 1.56
CA HIS A 61 -14.81 11.87 1.61
C HIS A 61 -15.51 11.39 2.89
N ILE A 62 -14.75 11.10 3.95
CA ILE A 62 -15.29 10.73 5.26
C ILE A 62 -15.49 12.01 6.07
N THR A 63 -16.74 12.29 6.42
CA THR A 63 -17.11 13.49 7.16
C THR A 63 -17.08 13.27 8.69
N THR A 64 -17.10 14.36 9.45
CA THR A 64 -17.28 14.27 10.91
C THR A 64 -18.60 13.60 11.27
N GLU A 65 -19.67 13.87 10.52
CA GLU A 65 -21.00 13.31 10.74
C GLU A 65 -21.03 11.79 10.55
N ASP A 66 -20.33 11.28 9.53
CA ASP A 66 -20.20 9.84 9.29
C ASP A 66 -19.56 9.12 10.50
N LEU A 67 -18.62 9.79 11.18
CA LEU A 67 -17.89 9.22 12.30
C LEU A 67 -18.62 9.36 13.66
N GLU A 68 -19.63 10.23 13.78
CA GLU A 68 -20.38 10.39 15.03
C GLU A 68 -21.03 9.07 15.47
N ASN A 69 -21.60 8.34 14.51
CA ASN A 69 -22.30 7.07 14.73
C ASN A 69 -21.46 5.86 14.34
N ALA A 70 -20.20 6.06 13.96
CA ALA A 70 -19.31 4.96 13.61
C ALA A 70 -19.05 4.02 14.81
N PRO A 71 -18.82 2.72 14.58
CA PRO A 71 -18.46 1.77 15.61
C PRO A 71 -17.16 2.17 16.31
N THR A 72 -17.04 1.83 17.60
CA THR A 72 -15.78 2.05 18.33
C THR A 72 -14.66 1.18 17.78
N TYR A 73 -13.42 1.63 17.98
CA TYR A 73 -12.22 0.89 17.60
C TYR A 73 -12.27 -0.58 18.06
N GLU A 74 -12.62 -0.83 19.33
CA GLU A 74 -12.69 -2.18 19.88
C GLU A 74 -13.75 -3.06 19.17
N SER A 75 -14.90 -2.47 18.86
CA SER A 75 -15.97 -3.17 18.15
C SER A 75 -15.52 -3.57 16.76
N VAL A 76 -14.88 -2.65 16.02
CA VAL A 76 -14.35 -2.92 14.68
C VAL A 76 -13.25 -3.97 14.73
N MET A 77 -12.29 -3.85 15.64
CA MET A 77 -11.19 -4.81 15.75
C MET A 77 -11.67 -6.21 16.16
N ARG A 78 -12.72 -6.32 16.98
CA ARG A 78 -13.33 -7.61 17.31
C ARG A 78 -13.98 -8.24 16.09
N SER A 79 -14.71 -7.46 15.31
CA SER A 79 -15.32 -7.91 14.05
C SER A 79 -14.26 -8.29 13.02
N PHE A 80 -13.21 -7.49 12.90
CA PHE A 80 -12.09 -7.76 12.01
C PHE A 80 -11.36 -9.05 12.38
N LYS A 81 -11.09 -9.27 13.67
CA LYS A 81 -10.51 -10.53 14.15
C LYS A 81 -11.38 -11.75 13.83
N HIS A 82 -12.68 -11.62 14.00
CA HIS A 82 -13.62 -12.70 13.67
C HIS A 82 -13.61 -12.99 12.17
N TRP A 83 -13.57 -11.95 11.33
CA TRP A 83 -13.51 -12.06 9.88
C TRP A 83 -12.17 -12.66 9.40
N LEU A 84 -11.05 -12.32 10.03
CA LEU A 84 -9.73 -12.92 9.72
C LEU A 84 -9.76 -14.44 9.90
N GLY A 85 -10.42 -14.94 10.93
CA GLY A 85 -10.49 -16.38 11.22
C GLY A 85 -9.28 -16.90 11.97
N ASP A 86 -8.83 -18.11 11.64
CA ASP A 86 -7.68 -18.75 12.29
C ASP A 86 -6.37 -18.11 11.77
N PHE A 87 -5.57 -17.60 12.67
CA PHE A 87 -4.28 -17.00 12.36
C PHE A 87 -3.24 -17.99 11.81
N ASN A 88 -3.41 -19.29 12.07
CA ASN A 88 -2.55 -20.32 11.48
C ASN A 88 -2.75 -20.48 9.96
N GLU A 89 -3.84 -19.93 9.42
CA GLU A 89 -4.15 -19.95 8.00
C GLU A 89 -3.76 -18.63 7.30
N ILE A 90 -3.16 -17.68 8.03
CA ILE A 90 -2.75 -16.37 7.49
C ILE A 90 -1.27 -16.40 7.17
N ASP A 91 -0.93 -16.28 5.89
CA ASP A 91 0.46 -16.18 5.43
C ASP A 91 1.04 -14.78 5.69
N GLY A 92 0.25 -13.72 5.52
CA GLY A 92 0.66 -12.34 5.76
C GLY A 92 -0.50 -11.36 5.66
N ILE A 93 -0.31 -10.20 6.30
CA ILE A 93 -1.17 -9.02 6.21
C ILE A 93 -0.37 -7.93 5.51
N TYR A 94 -0.65 -7.71 4.24
CA TYR A 94 0.11 -6.83 3.36
C TYR A 94 -0.44 -5.41 3.41
N THR A 95 0.45 -4.42 3.60
CA THR A 95 0.15 -2.98 3.58
C THR A 95 1.06 -2.26 2.60
N PHE A 96 0.67 -1.06 2.16
CA PHE A 96 1.47 -0.23 1.27
C PHE A 96 2.33 0.77 2.07
N GLY A 97 3.39 0.27 2.67
CA GLY A 97 4.28 1.03 3.53
C GLY A 97 3.98 0.85 5.03
N ASN A 98 4.77 1.52 5.86
CA ASN A 98 4.77 1.33 7.32
C ASN A 98 3.81 2.26 8.07
N LEU A 99 3.15 3.21 7.38
CA LEU A 99 2.31 4.21 8.04
C LEU A 99 1.09 3.56 8.71
N ASP A 100 0.42 2.66 7.99
CA ASP A 100 -0.72 1.90 8.49
C ASP A 100 -0.41 1.18 9.80
N LEU A 101 0.65 0.38 9.80
CA LEU A 101 1.06 -0.36 10.98
C LEU A 101 1.44 0.59 12.13
N THR A 102 2.08 1.71 11.84
CA THR A 102 2.48 2.71 12.83
C THR A 102 1.27 3.36 13.48
N CYS A 103 0.30 3.80 12.70
CA CYS A 103 -0.94 4.39 13.20
C CYS A 103 -1.79 3.36 13.93
N PHE A 104 -1.86 2.13 13.42
CA PHE A 104 -2.54 1.03 14.09
C PHE A 104 -1.93 0.73 15.46
N LYS A 105 -0.59 0.59 15.56
CA LYS A 105 0.11 0.39 16.85
C LYS A 105 -0.23 1.47 17.86
N ASN A 106 -0.29 2.72 17.40
CA ASN A 106 -0.56 3.86 18.26
C ASN A 106 -2.01 3.89 18.74
N THR A 107 -2.97 3.73 17.81
CA THR A 107 -4.41 3.69 18.14
C THR A 107 -4.74 2.53 19.07
N ASP A 108 -4.20 1.33 18.80
CA ASP A 108 -4.40 0.13 19.64
C ASP A 108 -3.85 0.33 21.06
N ARG A 109 -2.69 0.97 21.19
CA ARG A 109 -2.11 1.31 22.52
C ARG A 109 -3.00 2.29 23.27
N ILE A 110 -3.47 3.35 22.62
CA ILE A 110 -4.30 4.39 23.26
C ILE A 110 -5.65 3.80 23.65
N SER A 111 -6.30 3.03 22.78
CA SER A 111 -7.57 2.36 23.08
C SER A 111 -7.45 1.40 24.25
N SER A 112 -6.42 0.57 24.25
CA SER A 112 -6.12 -0.38 25.31
C SER A 112 -5.93 0.30 26.68
N GLN A 113 -5.19 1.41 26.72
CA GLN A 113 -4.97 2.18 27.94
C GLN A 113 -6.25 2.87 28.43
N LYS A 114 -7.07 3.43 27.52
CA LYS A 114 -8.29 4.17 27.85
C LYS A 114 -9.39 3.24 28.39
N ASN A 115 -9.51 2.05 27.83
CA ASN A 115 -10.63 1.15 28.07
C ASN A 115 -10.23 -0.13 28.83
N ASN A 116 -8.97 -0.23 29.26
CA ASN A 116 -8.41 -1.33 30.06
C ASN A 116 -8.67 -2.72 29.43
N HIS A 117 -8.36 -2.87 28.15
CA HIS A 117 -8.43 -4.16 27.45
C HIS A 117 -7.07 -4.58 26.88
N PRO A 118 -6.85 -5.88 26.62
CA PRO A 118 -5.62 -6.32 25.95
C PRO A 118 -5.45 -5.69 24.58
N ARG A 119 -4.21 -5.40 24.20
CA ARG A 119 -3.90 -4.90 22.85
C ARG A 119 -4.26 -5.93 21.81
N PHE A 120 -5.05 -5.51 20.84
CA PHE A 120 -5.48 -6.34 19.73
C PHE A 120 -4.30 -6.77 18.85
N LEU A 121 -3.40 -5.84 18.59
CA LEU A 121 -2.25 -6.02 17.72
C LEU A 121 -1.25 -7.08 18.21
N ASN A 122 -1.19 -7.37 19.52
CA ASN A 122 -0.26 -8.37 20.06
C ASN A 122 -0.39 -9.74 19.39
N ASN A 123 -1.55 -10.06 18.84
CA ASN A 123 -1.81 -11.35 18.20
C ASN A 123 -1.50 -11.37 16.70
N ILE A 124 -1.44 -10.20 16.05
CA ILE A 124 -1.36 -10.12 14.58
C ILE A 124 -0.16 -9.32 14.05
N GLN A 125 0.57 -8.62 14.92
CA GLN A 125 1.67 -7.74 14.47
C GLN A 125 2.77 -8.44 13.65
N ASN A 126 3.01 -9.71 13.92
CA ASN A 126 4.05 -10.50 13.23
C ASN A 126 3.64 -10.95 11.83
N PHE A 127 2.36 -10.80 11.47
CA PHE A 127 1.85 -11.11 10.13
C PHE A 127 1.95 -9.92 9.17
N PHE A 128 2.25 -8.70 9.69
CA PHE A 128 2.33 -7.52 8.83
C PHE A 128 3.56 -7.56 7.95
N VAL A 129 3.33 -7.35 6.66
CA VAL A 129 4.34 -7.28 5.62
C VAL A 129 4.17 -5.97 4.87
N ASP A 130 5.18 -5.11 4.90
CA ASP A 130 5.23 -3.97 4.00
C ASP A 130 5.57 -4.46 2.59
N ILE A 131 4.66 -4.27 1.65
CA ILE A 131 4.87 -4.72 0.28
C ILE A 131 6.06 -4.03 -0.38
N LYS A 132 6.40 -2.82 0.04
CA LYS A 132 7.57 -2.09 -0.44
C LYS A 132 8.85 -2.82 -0.06
N GLU A 133 8.94 -3.35 1.17
CA GLU A 133 10.08 -4.14 1.63
C GLU A 133 10.17 -5.49 0.89
N LYS A 134 9.02 -6.16 0.65
CA LYS A 134 8.97 -7.41 -0.13
C LYS A 134 9.66 -7.26 -1.49
N TYR A 135 9.43 -6.16 -2.19
CA TYR A 135 9.97 -5.95 -3.54
C TYR A 135 11.34 -5.25 -3.56
N LEU A 136 11.84 -4.72 -2.43
CA LEU A 136 13.23 -4.25 -2.35
C LEU A 136 14.24 -5.37 -2.61
N GLU A 137 13.95 -6.59 -2.21
CA GLU A 137 14.80 -7.76 -2.49
C GLU A 137 14.96 -8.05 -3.99
N TYR A 138 13.98 -7.64 -4.80
CA TYR A 138 14.03 -7.69 -6.26
C TYR A 138 14.63 -6.42 -6.90
N GLY A 139 15.11 -5.47 -6.10
CA GLY A 139 15.67 -4.22 -6.56
C GLY A 139 14.63 -3.12 -6.89
N VAL A 140 13.35 -3.34 -6.66
CA VAL A 140 12.27 -2.37 -6.94
C VAL A 140 12.21 -1.34 -5.82
N LYS A 141 12.86 -0.19 -6.00
CA LYS A 141 12.95 0.91 -5.00
C LYS A 141 11.90 2.00 -5.21
N CYS A 142 11.35 2.13 -6.43
CA CYS A 142 10.40 3.20 -6.77
C CYS A 142 9.13 3.20 -5.92
N MET A 143 8.74 2.07 -5.34
CA MET A 143 7.62 1.96 -4.42
C MET A 143 7.77 2.85 -3.17
N ASN A 144 8.98 3.32 -2.86
CA ASN A 144 9.19 4.20 -1.72
C ASN A 144 8.71 5.65 -1.97
N TYR A 145 8.57 6.06 -3.24
CA TYR A 145 8.21 7.43 -3.62
C TYR A 145 7.13 7.53 -4.70
N ILE A 146 6.66 6.41 -5.24
CA ILE A 146 5.54 6.35 -6.18
C ILE A 146 4.28 5.88 -5.46
N SER A 147 3.14 6.51 -5.74
CA SER A 147 1.85 6.11 -5.17
C SER A 147 1.37 4.78 -5.73
N LEU A 148 0.49 4.09 -5.01
CA LEU A 148 -0.14 2.85 -5.46
C LEU A 148 -0.84 3.03 -6.83
N THR A 149 -1.59 4.10 -6.99
CA THR A 149 -2.27 4.43 -8.26
C THR A 149 -1.28 4.51 -9.42
N HIS A 150 -0.20 5.26 -9.24
CA HIS A 150 0.78 5.43 -10.30
C HIS A 150 1.60 4.15 -10.58
N LEU A 151 1.86 3.32 -9.57
CA LEU A 151 2.49 2.01 -9.78
C LEU A 151 1.62 1.07 -10.61
N LEU A 152 0.30 1.09 -10.41
CA LEU A 152 -0.64 0.34 -11.25
C LEU A 152 -0.64 0.86 -12.69
N GLU A 153 -0.65 2.18 -12.88
CA GLU A 153 -0.54 2.79 -14.22
C GLU A 153 0.75 2.37 -14.92
N LEU A 154 1.90 2.45 -14.24
CA LEU A 154 3.18 1.96 -14.76
C LEU A 154 3.17 0.46 -15.06
N SER A 155 2.32 -0.30 -14.39
CA SER A 155 2.11 -1.73 -14.63
C SER A 155 1.03 -2.01 -15.68
N ASN A 156 0.62 -0.98 -16.43
CA ASN A 156 -0.45 -1.03 -17.45
C ASN A 156 -1.81 -1.49 -16.89
N MET A 157 -2.09 -1.13 -15.64
CA MET A 157 -3.36 -1.41 -14.97
C MET A 157 -4.07 -0.12 -14.58
N LYS A 158 -5.39 -0.18 -14.59
CA LYS A 158 -6.20 0.92 -14.06
C LYS A 158 -6.54 0.65 -12.62
N PHE A 159 -6.50 1.72 -11.81
CA PHE A 159 -7.00 1.67 -10.45
C PHE A 159 -8.50 1.35 -10.46
N SER A 160 -8.93 0.42 -9.63
CA SER A 160 -10.31 -0.03 -9.53
C SER A 160 -11.02 0.68 -8.38
N GLY A 161 -12.10 1.38 -8.67
CA GLY A 161 -12.86 2.15 -7.68
C GLY A 161 -12.25 3.52 -7.37
N ASP A 162 -12.60 4.07 -6.22
CA ASP A 162 -12.17 5.39 -5.78
C ASP A 162 -10.90 5.27 -4.93
N ALA A 163 -9.86 6.05 -5.26
CA ALA A 163 -8.67 6.16 -4.43
C ALA A 163 -9.03 6.77 -3.06
N HIS A 164 -8.31 6.37 -2.01
CA HIS A 164 -8.61 6.72 -0.63
C HIS A 164 -9.94 6.16 -0.08
N ASP A 165 -10.50 5.17 -0.75
CA ASP A 165 -11.41 4.23 -0.15
C ASP A 165 -10.59 2.99 0.29
N PRO A 166 -10.45 2.71 1.59
CA PRO A 166 -9.48 1.73 2.08
C PRO A 166 -9.75 0.31 1.56
N LEU A 167 -10.99 -0.01 1.19
CA LEU A 167 -11.29 -1.31 0.58
C LEU A 167 -10.79 -1.40 -0.86
N TYR A 168 -10.92 -0.32 -1.63
CA TYR A 168 -10.37 -0.27 -2.98
C TYR A 168 -8.85 -0.20 -2.97
N ASP A 169 -8.24 0.53 -2.02
CA ASP A 169 -6.79 0.57 -1.87
C ASP A 169 -6.24 -0.81 -1.52
N ALA A 170 -6.85 -1.54 -0.57
CA ALA A 170 -6.48 -2.93 -0.26
C ALA A 170 -6.65 -3.88 -1.46
N TYR A 171 -7.70 -3.70 -2.27
CA TYR A 171 -7.92 -4.50 -3.47
C TYR A 171 -6.87 -4.21 -4.56
N ASN A 172 -6.59 -2.96 -4.80
CA ASN A 172 -5.57 -2.54 -5.78
C ASN A 172 -4.16 -2.94 -5.36
N LEU A 173 -3.89 -2.94 -4.06
CA LEU A 173 -2.64 -3.47 -3.51
C LEU A 173 -2.47 -4.97 -3.80
N HIS A 174 -3.55 -5.76 -3.67
CA HIS A 174 -3.53 -7.16 -4.09
C HIS A 174 -3.23 -7.33 -5.59
N ILE A 175 -3.89 -6.53 -6.44
CA ILE A 175 -3.65 -6.57 -7.89
C ILE A 175 -2.18 -6.25 -8.21
N LEU A 176 -1.63 -5.21 -7.59
CA LEU A 176 -0.23 -4.85 -7.76
C LEU A 176 0.70 -6.00 -7.34
N ASP A 177 0.45 -6.60 -6.17
CA ASP A 177 1.26 -7.73 -5.68
C ASP A 177 1.22 -8.92 -6.64
N GLU A 178 0.04 -9.31 -7.13
CA GLU A 178 -0.10 -10.38 -8.11
C GLU A 178 0.67 -10.10 -9.41
N ILE A 179 0.65 -8.86 -9.90
CA ILE A 179 1.38 -8.47 -11.12
C ILE A 179 2.87 -8.55 -10.87
N LEU A 180 3.36 -7.95 -9.80
CA LEU A 180 4.78 -7.91 -9.49
C LEU A 180 5.34 -9.30 -9.18
N GLU A 181 4.56 -10.18 -8.58
CA GLU A 181 4.99 -11.55 -8.29
C GLU A 181 5.14 -12.39 -9.57
N LYS A 182 4.20 -12.24 -10.52
CA LYS A 182 4.12 -13.07 -11.72
C LYS A 182 4.85 -12.50 -12.92
N ASN A 183 5.14 -11.19 -12.93
CA ASN A 183 5.63 -10.51 -14.13
C ASN A 183 6.99 -9.84 -13.86
N GLN A 184 8.04 -10.54 -14.27
CA GLN A 184 9.41 -10.06 -14.17
C GLN A 184 9.64 -8.79 -15.02
N ASP A 185 8.96 -8.65 -16.16
CA ASP A 185 9.12 -7.51 -17.05
C ASP A 185 8.64 -6.22 -16.38
N VAL A 186 7.51 -6.31 -15.67
CA VAL A 186 7.00 -5.16 -14.90
C VAL A 186 7.99 -4.79 -13.79
N ARG A 187 8.55 -5.78 -13.07
CA ARG A 187 9.59 -5.49 -12.07
C ARG A 187 10.81 -4.82 -12.69
N ASN A 188 11.31 -5.34 -13.80
CA ASN A 188 12.44 -4.77 -14.53
C ASN A 188 12.15 -3.34 -14.96
N TYR A 189 10.95 -3.06 -15.47
CA TYR A 189 10.53 -1.72 -15.84
C TYR A 189 10.53 -0.76 -14.64
N LEU A 190 10.02 -1.19 -13.48
CA LEU A 190 10.05 -0.37 -12.27
C LEU A 190 11.49 -0.12 -11.77
N ILE A 191 12.40 -1.07 -11.94
CA ILE A 191 13.83 -0.89 -11.65
C ILE A 191 14.44 0.18 -12.57
N ILE A 192 14.06 0.18 -13.86
CA ILE A 192 14.49 1.20 -14.82
C ILE A 192 14.01 2.58 -14.40
N GLN A 193 12.78 2.71 -13.91
CA GLN A 193 12.26 3.99 -13.40
C GLN A 193 13.09 4.51 -12.22
N ASP A 194 13.59 3.62 -11.35
CA ASP A 194 14.53 4.01 -10.29
C ASP A 194 15.84 4.54 -10.85
N ILE A 195 16.39 3.87 -11.84
CA ILE A 195 17.66 4.26 -12.49
C ILE A 195 17.50 5.62 -13.17
N ASN A 196 16.44 5.83 -13.93
CA ASN A 196 16.17 7.07 -14.66
C ASN A 196 15.99 8.28 -13.75
N LYS A 197 15.45 8.09 -12.55
CA LYS A 197 15.23 9.19 -11.58
C LYS A 197 16.44 9.48 -10.71
N SER A 198 17.49 8.66 -10.76
CA SER A 198 18.69 8.88 -9.97
C SER A 198 19.53 10.02 -10.61
N PRO A 199 19.84 11.10 -9.88
CA PRO A 199 20.67 12.18 -10.39
C PRO A 199 22.14 11.78 -10.63
N TYR A 200 22.52 10.59 -10.22
CA TYR A 200 23.88 10.06 -10.36
C TYR A 200 24.04 9.13 -11.57
N ASN A 201 22.96 8.77 -12.23
CA ASN A 201 23.02 7.89 -13.39
C ASN A 201 23.18 8.73 -14.66
N GLN A 202 24.34 8.68 -15.27
CA GLN A 202 24.52 9.10 -16.65
C GLN A 202 24.02 7.96 -17.55
N ILE A 203 22.78 8.04 -17.97
CA ILE A 203 22.21 7.14 -18.95
C ILE A 203 22.65 7.69 -20.31
N ASP A 204 23.33 6.88 -21.10
CA ASP A 204 23.68 7.26 -22.46
C ASP A 204 22.46 7.19 -23.39
N ASP A 205 22.57 7.86 -24.56
CA ASP A 205 21.47 7.97 -25.52
C ASP A 205 20.98 6.60 -26.02
N GLU A 206 21.84 5.58 -26.05
CA GLU A 206 21.50 4.23 -26.49
C GLU A 206 20.62 3.52 -25.46
N ILE A 207 20.95 3.65 -24.18
CA ILE A 207 20.15 3.10 -23.06
C ILE A 207 18.81 3.83 -22.99
N GLU A 208 18.80 5.15 -23.14
CA GLU A 208 17.55 5.94 -23.16
C GLU A 208 16.62 5.50 -24.31
N ALA A 209 17.18 5.24 -25.49
CA ALA A 209 16.40 4.73 -26.63
C ALA A 209 15.81 3.34 -26.34
N LYS A 210 16.58 2.43 -25.76
CA LYS A 210 16.11 1.10 -25.36
C LYS A 210 15.00 1.14 -24.31
N ILE A 211 15.12 2.06 -23.34
CA ILE A 211 14.07 2.29 -22.32
C ILE A 211 12.79 2.77 -23.00
N LYS A 212 12.85 3.74 -23.90
CA LYS A 212 11.69 4.25 -24.63
C LYS A 212 11.01 3.18 -25.48
N ASP A 213 11.79 2.29 -26.10
CA ASP A 213 11.23 1.17 -26.88
C ASP A 213 10.57 0.12 -25.97
N TYR A 214 11.15 -0.13 -24.79
CA TYR A 214 10.54 -1.00 -23.80
C TYR A 214 9.25 -0.42 -23.20
N GLU A 215 9.21 0.89 -22.95
CA GLU A 215 8.00 1.60 -22.56
C GLU A 215 6.90 1.43 -23.60
N LYS A 216 7.20 1.63 -24.89
CA LYS A 216 6.23 1.38 -25.98
C LYS A 216 5.72 -0.05 -25.98
N TYR A 217 6.59 -1.03 -25.80
CA TYR A 217 6.19 -2.42 -25.71
C TYR A 217 5.23 -2.68 -24.55
N LEU A 218 5.54 -2.18 -23.37
CA LEU A 218 4.67 -2.35 -22.18
C LEU A 218 3.32 -1.67 -22.31
N TYR A 219 3.31 -0.43 -22.84
CA TYR A 219 2.09 0.38 -22.92
C TYR A 219 1.24 0.08 -24.16
N HIS A 220 1.85 -0.25 -25.28
CA HIS A 220 1.15 -0.40 -26.55
C HIS A 220 1.19 -1.81 -27.09
N LYS A 221 2.01 -2.70 -26.54
CA LYS A 221 2.30 -4.06 -27.08
C LYS A 221 2.67 -4.03 -28.57
N GLU A 222 3.27 -2.93 -29.00
CA GLU A 222 3.70 -2.72 -30.38
C GLU A 222 5.20 -3.06 -30.50
N GLY A 223 5.52 -3.99 -31.39
CA GLY A 223 6.87 -4.34 -31.78
C GLY A 223 7.33 -5.71 -31.32
N ASN A 224 8.33 -6.25 -32.01
CA ASN A 224 9.08 -7.45 -31.60
C ASN A 224 10.21 -6.99 -30.69
N TYR A 225 10.01 -7.02 -29.40
CA TYR A 225 11.02 -6.69 -28.41
C TYR A 225 11.66 -7.99 -27.86
N ASN A 226 12.97 -8.10 -27.94
CA ASN A 226 13.69 -9.19 -27.31
C ASN A 226 14.07 -8.78 -25.87
N ILE A 227 13.32 -9.28 -24.90
CA ILE A 227 13.47 -9.00 -23.48
C ILE A 227 14.86 -9.42 -22.97
N ASP A 228 15.44 -10.47 -23.54
CA ASP A 228 16.75 -10.98 -23.14
C ASP A 228 17.87 -9.95 -23.38
N ASP A 229 17.76 -9.14 -24.43
CA ASP A 229 18.74 -8.10 -24.73
C ASP A 229 18.67 -6.93 -23.72
N LEU A 230 17.48 -6.55 -23.28
CA LEU A 230 17.33 -5.49 -22.27
C LEU A 230 17.71 -5.96 -20.87
N SER A 231 17.39 -7.21 -20.52
CA SER A 231 17.73 -7.78 -19.20
C SER A 231 19.24 -7.83 -18.96
N ILE A 232 20.02 -8.14 -20.01
CA ILE A 232 21.49 -8.15 -19.96
C ILE A 232 22.05 -6.76 -19.73
N ASP A 233 21.51 -5.74 -20.44
CA ASP A 233 21.95 -4.36 -20.30
C ASP A 233 21.55 -3.76 -18.94
N ILE A 234 20.34 -4.04 -18.46
CA ILE A 234 19.86 -3.63 -17.15
C ILE A 234 20.69 -4.28 -16.04
N LEU A 235 20.96 -5.59 -16.11
CA LEU A 235 21.79 -6.28 -15.15
C LEU A 235 23.24 -5.75 -15.15
N SER A 236 23.75 -5.31 -16.32
CA SER A 236 25.05 -4.67 -16.42
C SER A 236 25.08 -3.28 -15.76
N ILE A 237 23.97 -2.57 -15.74
CA ILE A 237 23.83 -1.26 -15.07
C ILE A 237 23.65 -1.46 -13.56
N VAL A 238 22.76 -2.38 -13.15
CA VAL A 238 22.50 -2.70 -11.73
C VAL A 238 23.72 -3.34 -11.06
N GLY A 239 24.50 -4.14 -11.80
CA GLY A 239 25.73 -4.77 -11.30
C GLY A 239 26.92 -3.82 -11.11
N ARG A 240 26.78 -2.52 -11.47
CA ARG A 240 27.79 -1.46 -11.23
C ARG A 240 27.49 -0.63 -9.97
N TYR A 241 26.41 -0.90 -9.26
CA TYR A 241 25.97 -0.27 -8.01
C TYR A 241 25.75 -1.32 -6.92
#